data_1e82df80b56e4baa60deda934b2ed5f1
#
_entry.id   1e82df80b56e4baa60deda934b2ed5f1
#
_cell.length_a   1.000
_cell.length_b   1.000
_cell.length_c   1.000
_cell.angle_alpha   90.00
_cell.angle_beta   90.00
_cell.angle_gamma   90.00
#
_symmetry.space_group_name_H-M   'P 1'
#
loop_
_entity.id
_entity.type
_entity.pdbx_description
1 polymer ?
#
loop_
_entity_poly.entity_id
_entity_poly.type
_entity_poly.pdbx_seq_one_letter_code
_entity_poly.pdbx_strand_id
1 'polypeptide(L)'
;MNRKGNYKTAQDFIQKKTEMIIPMKEPYLLKEELPQIKQVQQQSIVEKKMNTGDPKIWGPPMWFTLHNGAIKYPIKASPIFADRMKGFILGLPVMIPCDKCQDHATAHIEANWNRLDDVVSGRDNLFKFFVDFHNRVNKRYNKPEMTYENAYKLYKSG
;
A
#
# COMPACT_ATOMS: atom_id res chain seq x y z
N MET A 1 -17.09 -13.72 -30.11
CA MET A 1 -16.81 -15.16 -29.94
C MET A 1 -16.12 -15.39 -28.60
N ASN A 2 -16.88 -15.84 -27.61
CA ASN A 2 -16.37 -16.11 -26.26
C ASN A 2 -15.73 -17.50 -26.22
N ARG A 3 -14.40 -17.58 -26.14
CA ARG A 3 -13.72 -18.85 -25.80
C ARG A 3 -13.69 -19.01 -24.29
N LYS A 4 -14.74 -19.59 -23.71
CA LYS A 4 -14.70 -20.15 -22.35
C LYS A 4 -13.86 -21.43 -22.41
N GLY A 5 -12.66 -21.41 -21.83
CA GLY A 5 -11.88 -22.62 -21.63
C GLY A 5 -12.59 -23.53 -20.63
N ASN A 6 -13.11 -24.67 -21.08
CA ASN A 6 -13.71 -25.68 -20.22
C ASN A 6 -12.61 -26.45 -19.48
N TYR A 7 -12.31 -26.03 -18.25
CA TYR A 7 -11.53 -26.84 -17.31
C TYR A 7 -12.49 -27.60 -16.41
N LYS A 8 -12.37 -28.93 -16.36
CA LYS A 8 -13.25 -29.79 -15.54
C LYS A 8 -12.85 -29.80 -14.07
N THR A 9 -11.58 -29.55 -13.75
CA THR A 9 -11.04 -29.50 -12.38
C THR A 9 -9.93 -28.46 -12.24
N ALA A 10 -9.60 -28.09 -10.99
CA ALA A 10 -8.44 -27.24 -10.68
C ALA A 10 -7.11 -27.90 -11.11
N GLN A 11 -7.05 -29.23 -11.08
CA GLN A 11 -5.88 -30.00 -11.54
C GLN A 11 -5.68 -29.89 -13.03
N ASP A 12 -6.75 -29.94 -13.86
CA ASP A 12 -6.69 -29.75 -15.32
C ASP A 12 -6.15 -28.36 -15.67
N PHE A 13 -6.49 -27.34 -14.87
CA PHE A 13 -5.99 -25.98 -15.04
C PHE A 13 -4.49 -25.87 -14.74
N ILE A 14 -4.04 -26.52 -13.69
CA ILE A 14 -2.60 -26.54 -13.28
C ILE A 14 -1.78 -27.33 -14.32
N GLN A 15 -2.24 -28.49 -14.73
CA GLN A 15 -1.59 -29.34 -15.73
C GLN A 15 -1.36 -28.58 -17.05
N LYS A 16 -2.41 -27.94 -17.58
CA LYS A 16 -2.32 -27.15 -18.82
C LYS A 16 -1.41 -25.93 -18.72
N LYS A 17 -1.31 -25.31 -17.54
CA LYS A 17 -0.38 -24.20 -17.31
C LYS A 17 1.07 -24.69 -17.31
N THR A 18 1.33 -25.88 -16.79
CA THR A 18 2.67 -26.48 -16.75
C THR A 18 3.16 -26.87 -18.15
N GLU A 19 2.25 -27.33 -19.02
CA GLU A 19 2.56 -27.69 -20.42
C GLU A 19 2.84 -26.48 -21.33
N MET A 20 2.41 -25.27 -20.92
CA MET A 20 2.67 -24.01 -21.63
C MET A 20 3.98 -23.31 -21.24
N ILE A 21 4.78 -23.91 -20.35
CA ILE A 21 6.12 -23.40 -20.04
C ILE A 21 7.04 -23.79 -21.18
N ILE A 22 7.31 -22.87 -22.08
CA ILE A 22 8.30 -23.03 -23.14
C ILE A 22 9.66 -23.29 -22.45
N PRO A 23 10.35 -24.42 -22.77
CA PRO A 23 11.67 -24.66 -22.17
C PRO A 23 12.59 -23.51 -22.56
N MET A 24 13.08 -22.78 -21.56
CA MET A 24 14.09 -21.76 -21.78
C MET A 24 15.32 -22.45 -22.37
N LYS A 25 15.67 -22.11 -23.61
CA LYS A 25 16.97 -22.48 -24.19
C LYS A 25 18.05 -21.98 -23.25
N GLU A 26 19.02 -22.82 -23.01
CA GLU A 26 20.19 -22.50 -22.19
C GLU A 26 20.79 -21.13 -22.62
N PRO A 27 21.23 -20.30 -21.67
CA PRO A 27 21.85 -19.03 -22.02
C PRO A 27 23.13 -19.30 -22.78
N TYR A 28 23.28 -18.67 -23.94
CA TYR A 28 24.51 -18.66 -24.72
C TYR A 28 25.67 -18.20 -23.82
N LEU A 29 26.54 -19.11 -23.43
CA LEU A 29 27.84 -18.82 -22.82
C LEU A 29 28.73 -18.17 -23.88
N LEU A 30 28.69 -16.85 -24.01
CA LEU A 30 29.75 -16.08 -24.61
C LEU A 30 30.96 -16.22 -23.68
N LYS A 31 31.98 -17.03 -24.14
CA LYS A 31 33.30 -16.99 -23.57
C LYS A 31 33.99 -15.70 -23.99
N GLU A 32 33.61 -14.58 -23.37
CA GLU A 32 34.43 -13.37 -23.39
C GLU A 32 35.28 -13.39 -22.12
N GLU A 33 36.60 -13.30 -22.31
CA GLU A 33 37.54 -13.17 -21.21
C GLU A 33 37.20 -11.92 -20.38
N LEU A 34 36.72 -12.14 -19.18
CA LEU A 34 36.49 -11.08 -18.21
C LEU A 34 37.84 -10.45 -17.84
N PRO A 35 38.04 -9.13 -18.07
CA PRO A 35 39.21 -8.45 -17.53
C PRO A 35 39.22 -8.63 -16.03
N GLN A 36 40.38 -8.93 -15.46
CA GLN A 36 40.60 -9.12 -14.03
C GLN A 36 40.10 -7.84 -13.29
N ILE A 37 38.91 -7.91 -12.76
CA ILE A 37 38.39 -6.87 -11.87
C ILE A 37 39.25 -6.96 -10.61
N LYS A 38 40.14 -5.97 -10.43
CA LYS A 38 40.87 -5.74 -9.18
C LYS A 38 39.85 -5.88 -8.05
N GLN A 39 40.18 -6.71 -7.07
CA GLN A 39 39.40 -6.88 -5.84
C GLN A 39 39.13 -5.50 -5.24
N VAL A 40 37.99 -4.94 -5.59
CA VAL A 40 37.42 -3.85 -4.82
C VAL A 40 37.15 -4.44 -3.45
N GLN A 41 37.86 -3.96 -2.44
CA GLN A 41 37.65 -4.32 -1.06
C GLN A 41 36.12 -4.31 -0.83
N GLN A 42 35.62 -5.50 -0.57
CA GLN A 42 34.24 -5.70 -0.17
C GLN A 42 34.10 -5.06 1.21
N GLN A 43 33.87 -3.74 1.19
CA GLN A 43 33.44 -3.05 2.40
C GLN A 43 32.15 -3.76 2.79
N SER A 44 32.22 -4.47 3.89
CA SER A 44 31.06 -5.09 4.51
C SER A 44 30.01 -3.99 4.69
N ILE A 45 29.03 -3.98 3.80
CA ILE A 45 27.81 -3.24 4.02
C ILE A 45 27.22 -3.91 5.27
N VAL A 46 27.47 -3.30 6.42
CA VAL A 46 26.78 -3.69 7.64
C VAL A 46 25.32 -3.37 7.34
N GLU A 47 24.56 -4.38 6.93
CA GLU A 47 23.13 -4.26 6.78
C GLU A 47 22.56 -3.86 8.14
N LYS A 48 22.39 -2.55 8.32
CA LYS A 48 21.75 -2.00 9.51
C LYS A 48 20.34 -2.57 9.51
N LYS A 49 20.10 -3.57 10.35
CA LYS A 49 18.80 -4.24 10.46
C LYS A 49 17.73 -3.18 10.66
N MET A 50 16.91 -2.98 9.64
CA MET A 50 15.86 -1.97 9.66
C MET A 50 14.80 -2.38 10.68
N ASN A 51 14.55 -1.52 11.68
CA ASN A 51 13.46 -1.76 12.61
C ASN A 51 12.12 -1.45 11.93
N THR A 52 11.55 -2.45 11.27
CA THR A 52 10.28 -2.32 10.52
C THR A 52 9.09 -1.97 11.40
N GLY A 53 9.16 -2.16 12.71
CA GLY A 53 8.13 -1.74 13.67
C GLY A 53 8.21 -0.26 14.07
N ASP A 54 9.30 0.46 13.72
CA ASP A 54 9.45 1.88 14.06
C ASP A 54 8.50 2.76 13.22
N PRO A 55 7.55 3.49 13.86
CA PRO A 55 6.65 4.40 13.15
C PRO A 55 7.35 5.50 12.33
N LYS A 56 8.60 5.84 12.66
CA LYS A 56 9.39 6.79 11.88
C LYS A 56 9.80 6.25 10.51
N ILE A 57 9.86 4.93 10.36
CA ILE A 57 10.24 4.26 9.12
C ILE A 57 9.01 3.99 8.25
N TRP A 58 8.00 3.29 8.78
CA TRP A 58 6.83 2.89 8.01
C TRP A 58 5.74 3.96 7.91
N GLY A 59 5.66 4.87 8.88
CA GLY A 59 4.60 5.87 8.94
C GLY A 59 4.58 6.84 7.76
N PRO A 60 5.70 7.51 7.40
CA PRO A 60 5.73 8.45 6.27
C PRO A 60 5.25 7.84 4.95
N PRO A 61 5.73 6.67 4.47
CA PRO A 61 5.24 6.07 3.24
C PRO A 61 3.77 5.64 3.33
N MET A 62 3.29 5.20 4.50
CA MET A 62 1.87 4.89 4.68
C MET A 62 1.01 6.14 4.54
N TRP A 63 1.33 7.23 5.22
CA TRP A 63 0.59 8.49 5.10
C TRP A 63 0.63 9.03 3.66
N PHE A 64 1.78 8.95 3.01
CA PHE A 64 1.92 9.34 1.60
C PHE A 64 0.93 8.55 0.72
N THR A 65 0.84 7.24 0.90
CA THR A 65 -0.07 6.37 0.14
C THR A 65 -1.54 6.69 0.41
N LEU A 66 -1.91 6.86 1.69
CA LEU A 66 -3.29 7.15 2.07
C LEU A 66 -3.80 8.50 1.51
N HIS A 67 -2.99 9.55 1.65
CA HIS A 67 -3.38 10.88 1.15
C HIS A 67 -3.42 10.94 -0.38
N ASN A 68 -2.41 10.38 -1.07
CA ASN A 68 -2.41 10.35 -2.53
C ASN A 68 -3.53 9.47 -3.09
N GLY A 69 -3.79 8.32 -2.46
CA GLY A 69 -4.92 7.47 -2.82
C GLY A 69 -6.26 8.17 -2.68
N ALA A 70 -6.44 8.92 -1.58
CA ALA A 70 -7.66 9.68 -1.34
C ALA A 70 -7.84 10.82 -2.35
N ILE A 71 -6.78 11.53 -2.75
CA ILE A 71 -6.85 12.58 -3.79
C ILE A 71 -7.24 12.01 -5.16
N LYS A 72 -6.86 10.77 -5.46
CA LYS A 72 -7.21 10.10 -6.73
C LYS A 72 -8.57 9.38 -6.66
N TYR A 73 -9.18 9.31 -5.49
CA TYR A 73 -10.49 8.70 -5.32
C TYR A 73 -11.57 9.46 -6.12
N PRO A 74 -12.65 8.82 -6.62
CA PRO A 74 -13.70 9.50 -7.36
C PRO A 74 -14.34 10.64 -6.55
N ILE A 75 -14.69 11.76 -7.20
CA ILE A 75 -15.41 12.89 -6.58
C ILE A 75 -16.70 12.36 -5.93
N LYS A 76 -17.41 11.45 -6.63
CA LYS A 76 -18.56 10.72 -6.13
C LYS A 76 -18.31 9.23 -6.40
N ALA A 77 -18.22 8.44 -5.35
CA ALA A 77 -17.95 7.01 -5.47
C ALA A 77 -19.20 6.25 -5.92
N SER A 78 -18.98 5.23 -6.77
CA SER A 78 -20.00 4.22 -7.03
C SER A 78 -20.13 3.28 -5.82
N PRO A 79 -21.26 2.57 -5.66
CA PRO A 79 -21.44 1.65 -4.54
C PRO A 79 -20.30 0.63 -4.40
N ILE A 80 -19.82 0.08 -5.50
CA ILE A 80 -18.72 -0.89 -5.48
C ILE A 80 -17.40 -0.27 -5.03
N PHE A 81 -17.11 0.99 -5.39
CA PHE A 81 -15.91 1.68 -4.91
C PHE A 81 -16.04 2.03 -3.43
N ALA A 82 -17.23 2.45 -2.98
CA ALA A 82 -17.50 2.74 -1.59
C ALA A 82 -17.32 1.50 -0.71
N ASP A 83 -17.88 0.35 -1.10
CA ASP A 83 -17.73 -0.91 -0.37
C ASP A 83 -16.26 -1.35 -0.25
N ARG A 84 -15.51 -1.28 -1.36
CA ARG A 84 -14.10 -1.64 -1.36
C ARG A 84 -13.27 -0.72 -0.47
N MET A 85 -13.52 0.58 -0.53
CA MET A 85 -12.82 1.56 0.29
C MET A 85 -13.18 1.42 1.78
N LYS A 86 -14.43 1.14 2.09
CA LYS A 86 -14.87 0.83 3.46
C LYS A 86 -14.16 -0.40 4.01
N GLY A 87 -14.11 -1.48 3.22
CA GLY A 87 -13.34 -2.69 3.57
C GLY A 87 -11.86 -2.41 3.77
N PHE A 88 -11.25 -1.57 2.93
CA PHE A 88 -9.87 -1.14 3.08
C PHE A 88 -9.63 -0.38 4.39
N ILE A 89 -10.49 0.60 4.72
CA ILE A 89 -10.39 1.37 5.98
C ILE A 89 -10.48 0.43 7.18
N LEU A 90 -11.43 -0.51 7.18
CA LEU A 90 -11.62 -1.47 8.25
C LEU A 90 -10.43 -2.43 8.41
N GLY A 91 -9.79 -2.81 7.32
CA GLY A 91 -8.60 -3.67 7.32
C GLY A 91 -7.28 -2.94 7.59
N LEU A 92 -7.26 -1.61 7.52
CA LEU A 92 -6.03 -0.82 7.63
C LEU A 92 -5.23 -1.08 8.92
N PRO A 93 -5.84 -1.21 10.13
CA PRO A 93 -5.10 -1.49 11.35
C PRO A 93 -4.26 -2.77 11.27
N VAL A 94 -4.76 -3.81 10.60
CA VAL A 94 -4.07 -5.10 10.48
C VAL A 94 -2.75 -4.98 9.71
N MET A 95 -2.62 -3.97 8.85
CA MET A 95 -1.40 -3.72 8.06
C MET A 95 -0.36 -2.86 8.79
N ILE A 96 -0.67 -2.34 9.96
CA ILE A 96 0.24 -1.48 10.73
C ILE A 96 1.22 -2.34 11.54
N PRO A 97 2.55 -2.26 11.32
CA PRO A 97 3.53 -3.15 11.97
C PRO A 97 3.90 -2.70 13.39
N CYS A 98 2.92 -2.25 14.20
CA CYS A 98 3.12 -1.75 15.55
C CYS A 98 1.82 -1.92 16.35
N ASP A 99 1.79 -2.80 17.33
CA ASP A 99 0.58 -3.17 18.08
C ASP A 99 -0.17 -1.97 18.68
N LYS A 100 0.54 -1.10 19.40
CA LYS A 100 -0.05 0.15 19.94
C LYS A 100 -0.60 1.05 18.86
N CYS A 101 -0.01 1.04 17.67
CA CYS A 101 -0.47 1.84 16.55
C CYS A 101 -1.71 1.22 15.91
N GLN A 102 -1.81 -0.12 15.89
CA GLN A 102 -3.01 -0.85 15.49
C GLN A 102 -4.19 -0.49 16.39
N ASP A 103 -4.02 -0.58 17.72
CA ASP A 103 -5.05 -0.23 18.69
C ASP A 103 -5.57 1.19 18.49
N HIS A 104 -4.67 2.12 18.25
CA HIS A 104 -5.03 3.51 18.04
C HIS A 104 -5.73 3.75 16.70
N ALA A 105 -5.34 3.04 15.65
CA ALA A 105 -6.01 3.08 14.35
C ALA A 105 -7.41 2.47 14.46
N THR A 106 -7.54 1.34 15.12
CA THR A 106 -8.82 0.67 15.42
C THR A 106 -9.76 1.63 16.16
N ALA A 107 -9.31 2.22 17.26
CA ALA A 107 -10.11 3.15 18.04
C ALA A 107 -10.54 4.41 17.25
N HIS A 108 -9.72 4.89 16.30
CA HIS A 108 -10.10 5.98 15.43
C HIS A 108 -11.20 5.57 14.44
N ILE A 109 -11.07 4.40 13.84
CA ILE A 109 -12.03 3.87 12.88
C ILE A 109 -13.37 3.57 13.56
N GLU A 110 -13.35 2.94 14.72
CA GLU A 110 -14.54 2.65 15.53
C GLU A 110 -15.29 3.92 15.95
N ALA A 111 -14.57 4.96 16.36
CA ALA A 111 -15.15 6.25 16.69
C ALA A 111 -15.85 6.92 15.49
N ASN A 112 -15.53 6.50 14.29
CA ASN A 112 -16.14 7.00 13.05
C ASN A 112 -17.07 5.99 12.38
N TRP A 113 -17.38 4.85 13.02
CA TRP A 113 -18.14 3.75 12.44
C TRP A 113 -19.42 4.19 11.72
N ASN A 114 -20.23 5.00 12.42
CA ASN A 114 -21.52 5.48 11.91
C ASN A 114 -21.39 6.48 10.75
N ARG A 115 -20.18 6.94 10.45
CA ARG A 115 -19.88 7.91 9.39
C ARG A 115 -19.12 7.28 8.22
N LEU A 116 -18.76 6.00 8.30
CA LEU A 116 -17.92 5.38 7.27
C LEU A 116 -18.57 5.41 5.89
N ASP A 117 -19.89 5.30 5.79
CA ASP A 117 -20.59 5.40 4.51
C ASP A 117 -20.47 6.80 3.91
N ASP A 118 -20.53 7.86 4.73
CA ASP A 118 -20.26 9.22 4.29
C ASP A 118 -18.79 9.41 3.90
N VAL A 119 -17.88 8.88 4.72
CA VAL A 119 -16.42 8.94 4.46
C VAL A 119 -16.08 8.39 3.09
N VAL A 120 -16.65 7.24 2.71
CA VAL A 120 -16.34 6.60 1.43
C VAL A 120 -17.21 7.06 0.28
N SER A 121 -18.13 7.99 0.49
CA SER A 121 -19.04 8.50 -0.54
C SER A 121 -18.35 9.29 -1.64
N GLY A 122 -17.16 9.85 -1.35
CA GLY A 122 -16.40 10.62 -2.33
C GLY A 122 -15.06 11.11 -1.82
N ARG A 123 -14.28 11.66 -2.76
CA ARG A 123 -12.90 12.13 -2.57
C ARG A 123 -12.72 13.03 -1.35
N ASP A 124 -13.51 14.07 -1.27
CA ASP A 124 -13.29 15.11 -0.25
C ASP A 124 -13.53 14.58 1.16
N ASN A 125 -14.55 13.73 1.32
CA ASN A 125 -14.87 13.09 2.59
C ASN A 125 -13.77 12.09 2.99
N LEU A 126 -13.29 11.28 2.03
CA LEU A 126 -12.22 10.33 2.26
C LEU A 126 -10.89 11.03 2.60
N PHE A 127 -10.55 12.08 1.84
CA PHE A 127 -9.33 12.84 2.09
C PHE A 127 -9.37 13.52 3.47
N LYS A 128 -10.49 14.14 3.81
CA LYS A 128 -10.69 14.74 5.13
C LYS A 128 -10.53 13.71 6.25
N PHE A 129 -11.13 12.54 6.10
CA PHE A 129 -10.99 11.46 7.08
C PHE A 129 -9.52 11.08 7.33
N PHE A 130 -8.70 10.95 6.28
CA PHE A 130 -7.28 10.64 6.47
C PHE A 130 -6.48 11.82 7.02
N VAL A 131 -6.84 13.06 6.72
CA VAL A 131 -6.23 14.24 7.36
C VAL A 131 -6.54 14.27 8.85
N ASP A 132 -7.79 14.03 9.24
CA ASP A 132 -8.22 13.97 10.64
C ASP A 132 -7.50 12.81 11.38
N PHE A 133 -7.36 11.67 10.73
CA PHE A 133 -6.64 10.53 11.30
C PHE A 133 -5.16 10.85 11.50
N HIS A 134 -4.51 11.45 10.51
CA HIS A 134 -3.11 11.85 10.60
C HIS A 134 -2.90 12.90 11.71
N ASN A 135 -3.78 13.88 11.81
CA ASN A 135 -3.75 14.90 12.86
C ASN A 135 -3.93 14.29 14.25
N ARG A 136 -4.80 13.30 14.41
CA ARG A 136 -4.92 12.54 15.68
C ARG A 136 -3.60 11.88 16.08
N VAL A 137 -2.86 11.34 15.12
CA VAL A 137 -1.53 10.79 15.35
C VAL A 137 -0.53 11.89 15.66
N ASN A 138 -0.52 12.99 14.90
CA ASN A 138 0.35 14.16 15.14
C ASN A 138 0.18 14.70 16.56
N LYS A 139 -1.06 14.92 17.00
CA LYS A 139 -1.37 15.38 18.35
C LYS A 139 -0.78 14.50 19.44
N ARG A 140 -0.81 13.16 19.27
CA ARG A 140 -0.22 12.21 20.22
C ARG A 140 1.29 12.34 20.33
N TYR A 141 1.96 12.72 19.25
CA TYR A 141 3.42 12.91 19.20
C TYR A 141 3.83 14.38 19.38
N ASN A 142 2.91 15.25 19.83
CA ASN A 142 3.14 16.70 19.97
C ASN A 142 3.66 17.36 18.67
N LYS A 143 3.20 16.88 17.52
CA LYS A 143 3.49 17.44 16.21
C LYS A 143 2.40 18.42 15.79
N PRO A 144 2.73 19.43 14.96
CA PRO A 144 1.73 20.34 14.41
C PRO A 144 0.64 19.60 13.63
N GLU A 145 -0.61 20.02 13.83
CA GLU A 145 -1.72 19.59 13.01
C GLU A 145 -1.74 20.37 11.69
N MET A 146 -2.18 19.74 10.62
CA MET A 146 -2.30 20.34 9.29
C MET A 146 -3.78 20.61 8.98
N THR A 147 -4.09 21.80 8.43
CA THR A 147 -5.42 22.07 7.94
C THR A 147 -5.73 21.26 6.68
N TYR A 148 -7.02 21.02 6.41
CA TYR A 148 -7.46 20.34 5.20
C TYR A 148 -6.92 21.04 3.93
N GLU A 149 -7.01 22.38 3.87
CA GLU A 149 -6.58 23.18 2.73
C GLU A 149 -5.08 23.04 2.46
N ASN A 150 -4.27 23.06 3.51
CA ASN A 150 -2.82 22.91 3.39
C ASN A 150 -2.45 21.49 2.96
N ALA A 151 -3.09 20.48 3.56
CA ALA A 151 -2.92 19.10 3.14
C ALA A 151 -3.35 18.90 1.68
N TYR A 152 -4.49 19.44 1.30
CA TYR A 152 -5.00 19.33 -0.06
C TYR A 152 -4.06 19.97 -1.09
N LYS A 153 -3.52 21.17 -0.81
CA LYS A 153 -2.52 21.82 -1.67
C LYS A 153 -1.27 20.96 -1.82
N LEU A 154 -0.79 20.37 -0.72
CA LEU A 154 0.42 19.54 -0.73
C LEU A 154 0.28 18.31 -1.62
N TYR A 155 -0.86 17.61 -1.56
CA TYR A 155 -1.07 16.35 -2.28
C TYR A 155 -1.71 16.50 -3.66
N LYS A 156 -2.33 17.65 -3.98
CA LYS A 156 -2.89 17.91 -5.30
C LYS A 156 -1.86 18.28 -6.36
N SER A 157 -0.69 18.77 -5.94
CA SER A 157 0.36 19.30 -6.83
C SER A 157 1.17 18.20 -7.55
N GLY A 158 0.84 16.92 -7.35
CA GLY A 158 1.50 15.78 -7.96
C GLY A 158 0.76 15.19 -9.15
#